data_e68d009bde9b734c678c6422c45155ef
#
_entry.id   e68d009bde9b734c678c6422c45155ef
#
_cell.length_a   1.000
_cell.length_b   1.000
_cell.length_c   1.000
_cell.angle_alpha   90.00
_cell.angle_beta   90.00
_cell.angle_gamma   90.00
#
_symmetry.space_group_name_H-M   'P 1'
#
loop_
_entity.id
_entity.type
_entity.pdbx_description
1 polymer ?
#
loop_
_entity_poly.entity_id
_entity_poly.type
_entity_poly.pdbx_seq_one_letter_code
_entity_poly.pdbx_strand_id
1 'polypeptide(L)'
;MTESIKLPVGIESFDEIRSDGYYYVDKTKLIEQLIDSRGKVNLFTRPRRFGKTLNMSMLKSFFEIGAASELFDGLYISHNKKMCDDNMGKYPVIFLSLKNVEGLDFQXXXXXXXXXXXXXXXKRFVYLKNSDRLDIDDKSAYASLIRLEDGRYEMRDEALYASLQTLSELLYKHHCRKTVILIDEYDVPLDKAFQNGYYKEMVSLIRAIFGKALKTNEALDFAVLTGCLRVSKESIFTGLNNFKILSITDTRFDEHFGFTDAEVERLLAFYHLENRFAETKEWYDGYHFGNVDVYCPWDVINHVDRIKDDPMAGPEAYWINTSGNELVKRFIDKAGKTTRNEIERLIAGEAIDKQIRLDMTYDEIDNNIDNLWSVLFTTGYLTYTKISENKKYSLVIPNNEIKEVFKLQIQEWFRNKIFSNTEQLQDFWKAFKDGNTQIMEMYLNKVLSNSVSVFDTKARNDEKESSYHNLLIGILSGNEDWLVKSNVEAGEGFADIIVETDDPDEGIIAELKYTKDFKAMEKSCEKALKQIKDRRYQEYLLNNDRQNIMYYGIAFCRKRCKVLVER
;
A
#
# COMPACT_ATOMS: atom_id res chain seq x y z
N MET A 1 3.94 10.54 38.40
CA MET A 1 3.52 9.87 37.16
C MET A 1 4.65 10.08 36.16
N THR A 2 5.39 9.02 35.86
CA THR A 2 6.35 9.05 34.77
C THR A 2 5.56 9.28 33.47
N GLU A 3 5.82 10.35 32.76
CA GLU A 3 5.20 10.56 31.43
C GLU A 3 5.47 9.31 30.58
N SER A 4 4.42 8.71 30.10
CA SER A 4 4.51 7.55 29.21
C SER A 4 5.20 8.00 27.90
N ILE A 5 6.27 7.33 27.52
CA ILE A 5 6.97 7.60 26.25
C ILE A 5 5.95 7.46 25.11
N LYS A 6 5.90 8.47 24.27
CA LYS A 6 4.94 8.53 23.15
C LYS A 6 5.41 7.69 21.95
N LEU A 7 4.45 7.18 21.20
CA LEU A 7 4.74 6.51 19.92
C LEU A 7 4.88 7.54 18.78
N PRO A 8 5.81 7.33 17.84
CA PRO A 8 6.07 8.31 16.78
C PRO A 8 5.10 8.17 15.60
N VAL A 9 3.79 8.30 15.86
CA VAL A 9 2.77 8.19 14.82
C VAL A 9 2.92 9.36 13.83
N GLY A 10 3.23 9.04 12.57
CA GLY A 10 3.36 10.04 11.50
C GLY A 10 4.66 10.83 11.52
N ILE A 11 5.63 10.49 12.39
CA ILE A 11 6.91 11.20 12.47
C ILE A 11 7.95 10.48 11.61
N GLU A 12 8.56 11.21 10.68
CA GLU A 12 9.56 10.68 9.74
C GLU A 12 10.97 11.20 10.00
N SER A 13 11.13 12.07 11.02
CA SER A 13 12.41 12.67 11.39
C SER A 13 13.05 11.93 12.57
N PHE A 14 14.24 11.37 12.35
CA PHE A 14 15.03 10.73 13.40
C PHE A 14 15.37 11.72 14.52
N ASP A 15 15.79 12.94 14.13
CA ASP A 15 16.14 14.00 15.08
C ASP A 15 14.95 14.32 16.01
N GLU A 16 13.76 14.46 15.44
CA GLU A 16 12.53 14.73 16.21
C GLU A 16 12.21 13.58 17.16
N ILE A 17 12.26 12.35 16.67
CA ILE A 17 11.98 11.15 17.50
C ILE A 17 12.92 11.12 18.72
N ARG A 18 14.23 11.36 18.48
CA ARG A 18 15.23 11.24 19.55
C ARG A 18 15.23 12.45 20.50
N SER A 19 15.10 13.66 19.97
CA SER A 19 15.14 14.87 20.81
C SER A 19 13.86 15.04 21.66
N ASP A 20 12.71 14.63 21.14
CA ASP A 20 11.44 14.75 21.85
C ASP A 20 11.11 13.50 22.67
N GLY A 21 11.98 12.49 22.68
CA GLY A 21 11.87 11.32 23.54
C GLY A 21 10.77 10.33 23.15
N TYR A 22 10.48 10.19 21.86
CA TYR A 22 9.55 9.17 21.38
C TYR A 22 10.19 7.78 21.44
N TYR A 23 9.37 6.74 21.44
CA TYR A 23 9.85 5.36 21.33
C TYR A 23 10.50 5.14 19.98
N TYR A 24 11.72 4.64 19.95
CA TYR A 24 12.46 4.38 18.72
C TYR A 24 12.88 2.90 18.64
N VAL A 25 12.48 2.23 17.56
CA VAL A 25 12.97 0.87 17.24
C VAL A 25 14.32 1.03 16.57
N ASP A 26 15.37 0.60 17.25
CA ASP A 26 16.76 0.88 16.85
C ASP A 26 17.15 0.17 15.55
N LYS A 27 17.40 0.94 14.50
CA LYS A 27 17.89 0.47 13.20
C LYS A 27 19.31 0.95 12.89
N THR A 28 20.04 1.46 13.90
CA THR A 28 21.38 2.05 13.67
C THR A 28 22.43 1.02 13.25
N LYS A 29 22.16 -0.27 13.37
CA LYS A 29 23.02 -1.34 12.78
C LYS A 29 23.11 -1.20 11.26
N LEU A 30 22.12 -0.58 10.62
CA LEU A 30 22.17 -0.22 9.19
C LEU A 30 23.40 0.62 8.87
N ILE A 31 23.77 1.54 9.74
CA ILE A 31 24.94 2.44 9.56
C ILE A 31 26.23 1.58 9.48
N GLU A 32 26.39 0.69 10.45
CA GLU A 32 27.56 -0.21 10.50
C GLU A 32 27.67 -1.06 9.23
N GLN A 33 26.59 -1.73 8.84
CA GLN A 33 26.56 -2.57 7.64
C GLN A 33 26.82 -1.76 6.36
N LEU A 34 26.32 -0.55 6.30
CA LEU A 34 26.52 0.33 5.14
C LEU A 34 28.01 0.75 5.00
N ILE A 35 28.63 1.12 6.11
CA ILE A 35 30.07 1.49 6.14
C ILE A 35 30.93 0.26 5.78
N ASP A 36 30.63 -0.89 6.34
CA ASP A 36 31.39 -2.13 6.10
C ASP A 36 31.27 -2.61 4.66
N SER A 37 30.08 -2.46 4.05
CA SER A 37 29.84 -2.90 2.66
C SER A 37 30.52 -2.02 1.61
N ARG A 38 30.81 -0.78 1.95
CA ARG A 38 31.51 0.25 1.11
C ARG A 38 31.00 0.34 -0.32
N GLY A 39 29.68 0.19 -0.51
CA GLY A 39 29.08 0.38 -1.83
C GLY A 39 29.11 1.86 -2.23
N LYS A 40 29.58 2.14 -3.47
CA LYS A 40 29.66 3.52 -3.96
C LYS A 40 28.27 4.16 -4.07
N VAL A 41 27.30 3.41 -4.62
CA VAL A 41 25.90 3.83 -4.71
C VAL A 41 25.03 2.64 -4.28
N ASN A 42 24.23 2.83 -3.25
CA ASN A 42 23.39 1.81 -2.65
C ASN A 42 21.91 2.18 -2.85
N LEU A 43 21.18 1.38 -3.60
CA LEU A 43 19.75 1.59 -3.85
C LEU A 43 18.94 0.54 -3.08
N PHE A 44 18.15 0.99 -2.12
CA PHE A 44 17.22 0.14 -1.36
C PHE A 44 15.82 0.25 -1.95
N THR A 45 15.30 -0.88 -2.48
CA THR A 45 13.90 -0.93 -2.91
C THR A 45 13.09 -1.72 -1.88
N ARG A 46 12.13 -1.03 -1.27
CA ARG A 46 11.27 -1.57 -0.20
C ARG A 46 9.84 -1.05 -0.39
N PRO A 47 8.82 -1.79 0.00
CA PRO A 47 7.45 -1.30 -0.09
C PRO A 47 7.25 0.02 0.66
N ARG A 48 6.14 0.68 0.41
CA ARG A 48 5.76 1.90 1.14
C ARG A 48 5.59 1.56 2.63
N ARG A 49 5.90 2.52 3.52
CA ARG A 49 5.70 2.44 4.98
C ARG A 49 6.66 1.51 5.73
N PHE A 50 7.72 1.04 5.07
CA PHE A 50 8.75 0.19 5.68
C PHE A 50 9.94 0.99 6.23
N GLY A 51 9.72 2.24 6.68
CA GLY A 51 10.72 3.02 7.38
C GLY A 51 11.83 3.63 6.52
N LYS A 52 11.65 3.70 5.19
CA LYS A 52 12.68 4.24 4.28
C LYS A 52 13.10 5.66 4.66
N THR A 53 12.14 6.58 4.76
CA THR A 53 12.39 7.99 5.07
C THR A 53 13.05 8.17 6.44
N LEU A 54 12.57 7.45 7.45
CA LEU A 54 13.15 7.51 8.80
C LEU A 54 14.60 7.02 8.82
N ASN A 55 14.90 5.93 8.12
CA ASN A 55 16.29 5.43 7.98
C ASN A 55 17.16 6.44 7.24
N MET A 56 16.63 7.10 6.20
CA MET A 56 17.37 8.16 5.48
C MET A 56 17.63 9.36 6.39
N SER A 57 16.65 9.76 7.21
CA SER A 57 16.82 10.81 8.23
C SER A 57 17.90 10.42 9.26
N MET A 58 17.88 9.17 9.74
CA MET A 58 18.90 8.64 10.65
C MET A 58 20.30 8.69 10.03
N LEU A 59 20.46 8.26 8.77
CA LEU A 59 21.74 8.31 8.07
C LEU A 59 22.24 9.75 7.94
N LYS A 60 21.35 10.68 7.58
CA LYS A 60 21.67 12.11 7.52
C LYS A 60 22.19 12.60 8.87
N SER A 61 21.43 12.35 9.95
CA SER A 61 21.79 12.80 11.31
C SER A 61 23.12 12.21 11.78
N PHE A 62 23.48 11.01 11.32
CA PHE A 62 24.74 10.37 11.69
C PHE A 62 25.94 10.98 10.94
N PHE A 63 25.85 11.11 9.62
CA PHE A 63 27.02 11.48 8.80
C PHE A 63 27.28 12.98 8.74
N GLU A 64 26.24 13.81 8.87
CA GLU A 64 26.32 15.25 8.59
C GLU A 64 27.22 16.00 9.56
N ILE A 65 28.09 16.87 9.01
CA ILE A 65 28.95 17.77 9.81
C ILE A 65 28.07 18.56 10.79
N GLY A 66 28.45 18.52 12.07
CA GLY A 66 27.67 19.12 13.16
C GLY A 66 26.66 18.18 13.78
N ALA A 67 26.74 16.88 13.47
CA ALA A 67 25.86 15.86 14.05
C ALA A 67 25.82 15.95 15.59
N ALA A 68 24.61 15.89 16.14
CA ALA A 68 24.37 15.85 17.58
C ALA A 68 24.56 14.40 18.05
N SER A 69 25.72 14.07 18.59
CA SER A 69 26.10 12.71 19.00
C SER A 69 25.12 12.13 20.02
N GLU A 70 24.53 12.97 20.87
CA GLU A 70 23.57 12.59 21.91
C GLU A 70 22.29 11.95 21.35
N LEU A 71 21.96 12.19 20.07
CA LEU A 71 20.83 11.52 19.41
C LEU A 71 21.04 10.00 19.31
N PHE A 72 22.29 9.56 19.33
CA PHE A 72 22.66 8.15 19.18
C PHE A 72 22.97 7.46 20.51
N ASP A 73 22.90 8.19 21.64
CA ASP A 73 23.17 7.62 22.96
C ASP A 73 22.25 6.43 23.25
N GLY A 74 22.86 5.31 23.67
CA GLY A 74 22.15 4.08 24.03
C GLY A 74 21.72 3.24 22.82
N LEU A 75 21.94 3.71 21.59
CA LEU A 75 21.62 2.94 20.38
C LEU A 75 22.79 2.03 19.99
N TYR A 76 22.51 1.00 19.20
CA TYR A 76 23.48 -0.03 18.77
C TYR A 76 24.80 0.58 18.28
N ILE A 77 24.71 1.57 17.38
CA ILE A 77 25.90 2.17 16.76
C ILE A 77 26.82 2.86 17.77
N SER A 78 26.28 3.39 18.88
CA SER A 78 27.07 4.08 19.91
C SER A 78 28.06 3.15 20.63
N HIS A 79 27.85 1.84 20.57
CA HIS A 79 28.77 0.85 21.13
C HIS A 79 30.03 0.65 20.25
N ASN A 80 29.97 1.02 18.97
CA ASN A 80 31.11 0.96 18.05
C ASN A 80 31.82 2.31 18.00
N LYS A 81 32.56 2.60 19.09
CA LYS A 81 33.24 3.91 19.27
C LYS A 81 34.13 4.29 18.11
N LYS A 82 34.94 3.33 17.60
CA LYS A 82 35.83 3.59 16.48
C LYS A 82 35.05 4.07 15.24
N MET A 83 33.96 3.37 14.93
CA MET A 83 33.15 3.73 13.76
C MET A 83 32.51 5.11 13.93
N CYS A 84 32.02 5.42 15.14
CA CYS A 84 31.52 6.75 15.46
C CYS A 84 32.59 7.83 15.31
N ASP A 85 33.77 7.61 15.91
CA ASP A 85 34.92 8.56 15.86
C ASP A 85 35.36 8.83 14.42
N ASP A 86 35.34 7.80 13.56
CA ASP A 86 35.82 7.92 12.17
C ASP A 86 34.77 8.54 11.22
N ASN A 87 33.48 8.42 11.53
CA ASN A 87 32.41 8.71 10.56
C ASN A 87 31.33 9.69 11.04
N MET A 88 30.96 9.67 12.34
CA MET A 88 29.86 10.49 12.85
C MET A 88 30.22 11.97 12.76
N GLY A 89 29.37 12.75 12.07
CA GLY A 89 29.57 14.20 11.94
C GLY A 89 30.72 14.62 11.03
N LYS A 90 31.18 13.73 10.13
CA LYS A 90 32.41 13.94 9.35
C LYS A 90 32.16 14.32 7.88
N TYR A 91 30.94 14.28 7.39
CA TYR A 91 30.68 14.41 5.95
C TYR A 91 29.77 15.60 5.65
N PRO A 92 30.04 16.37 4.59
CA PRO A 92 28.97 17.19 4.03
C PRO A 92 27.91 16.26 3.43
N VAL A 93 26.64 16.45 3.79
CA VAL A 93 25.54 15.58 3.38
C VAL A 93 24.53 16.35 2.54
N ILE A 94 24.32 15.92 1.30
CA ILE A 94 23.22 16.39 0.44
C ILE A 94 22.05 15.43 0.65
N PHE A 95 20.97 15.91 1.25
CA PHE A 95 19.76 15.13 1.47
C PHE A 95 18.64 15.68 0.59
N LEU A 96 18.09 14.85 -0.26
CA LEU A 96 17.04 15.21 -1.21
C LEU A 96 15.88 14.21 -1.09
N SER A 97 14.68 14.68 -0.72
CA SER A 97 13.48 13.87 -0.76
C SER A 97 12.65 14.26 -1.98
N LEU A 98 12.34 13.28 -2.83
CA LEU A 98 11.52 13.49 -4.03
C LEU A 98 10.04 13.17 -3.78
N LYS A 99 9.66 12.93 -2.52
CA LYS A 99 8.30 12.58 -2.09
C LYS A 99 7.21 13.51 -2.64
N ASN A 100 7.50 14.82 -2.68
CA ASN A 100 6.55 15.84 -3.09
C ASN A 100 6.82 16.41 -4.49
N VAL A 101 7.66 15.74 -5.28
CA VAL A 101 7.97 16.19 -6.65
C VAL A 101 6.94 15.60 -7.59
N GLU A 102 5.85 16.32 -7.81
CA GLU A 102 4.73 15.88 -8.65
C GLU A 102 4.13 17.07 -9.40
N GLY A 103 3.51 16.79 -10.54
CA GLY A 103 2.85 17.81 -11.37
C GLY A 103 1.94 17.16 -12.39
N LEU A 104 0.97 17.92 -12.86
CA LEU A 104 0.04 17.44 -13.89
C LEU A 104 0.70 17.38 -15.28
N ASP A 105 1.80 18.11 -15.46
CA ASP A 105 2.60 18.06 -16.69
C ASP A 105 4.08 18.20 -16.34
N PHE A 106 4.94 18.02 -17.35
CA PHE A 106 6.40 18.04 -17.17
C PHE A 106 6.93 19.40 -16.65
N GLN A 107 6.38 20.47 -17.09
CA GLN A 107 6.81 21.80 -16.66
C GLN A 107 6.55 22.08 -15.17
N UNK A 108 5.71 21.73 -14.86
CA UNK A 108 5.32 21.85 -13.50
C UNK A 108 6.13 20.99 -12.56
N UNK A 109 6.59 19.93 -13.06
CA UNK A 109 7.43 19.05 -12.34
C UNK A 109 8.87 19.48 -12.31
N UNK A 110 9.28 20.05 -13.35
CA UNK A 110 10.59 20.62 -13.47
C UNK A 110 10.76 21.89 -12.70
N UNK A 111 9.70 22.53 -12.46
CA UNK A 111 9.75 23.69 -11.64
C UNK A 111 9.73 23.29 -10.19
N UNK A 112 9.13 22.33 -9.92
CA UNK A 112 9.08 21.78 -8.60
C UNK A 112 10.35 21.08 -8.21
N UNK A 113 11.01 20.39 -9.13
CA UNK A 113 12.30 19.80 -8.92
C UNK A 113 13.41 20.83 -8.83
N UNK A 114 13.22 21.88 -9.49
CA UNK A 114 14.12 22.98 -9.40
C UNK A 114 13.98 23.77 -8.15
N UNK A 115 12.80 23.85 -7.77
CA UNK A 115 12.51 24.54 -6.57
C UNK A 115 12.87 23.70 -5.33
N UNK A 116 12.84 22.56 -5.43
CA UNK A 116 13.18 21.68 -4.34
C UNK A 116 14.71 21.54 -4.19
N UNK A 117 15.38 21.43 -5.23
CA UNK A 117 16.79 21.40 -5.21
C UNK A 117 17.42 22.73 -4.92
N UNK A 118 16.76 23.75 -5.29
CA UNK A 118 17.25 25.04 -5.03
C UNK A 118 16.98 25.51 -3.64
N UNK A 119 15.92 25.22 -3.23
CA UNK A 119 15.53 25.59 -1.92
C UNK A 119 16.24 24.78 -0.86
N UNK A 120 16.51 23.76 -1.09
CA UNK A 120 17.20 22.96 -0.16
C UNK A 120 18.70 23.29 -0.14
N UNK A 121 19.14 23.38 -1.12
CA UNK A 121 20.49 23.64 -1.32
C UNK A 121 20.93 25.05 -1.08
N UNK A 122 20.07 25.77 -1.35
CA UNK A 122 20.44 27.11 -1.27
C UNK A 122 20.36 27.67 0.11
N LYS A 123 19.40 27.36 0.81
CA LYS A 123 19.25 27.82 2.21
C LYS A 123 20.24 27.11 3.14
N ARG A 124 20.37 25.86 2.94
CA ARG A 124 21.22 25.01 3.82
C ARG A 124 22.73 25.26 3.63
N PHE A 125 23.14 25.48 2.38
CA PHE A 125 24.55 25.64 2.03
C PHE A 125 24.91 27.09 1.68
N VAL A 126 24.16 28.07 2.16
CA VAL A 126 24.36 29.51 1.87
C VAL A 126 25.75 29.99 2.26
N TYR A 127 26.39 29.35 3.24
CA TYR A 127 27.75 29.69 3.66
C TYR A 127 28.79 29.52 2.56
N LEU A 128 28.52 28.70 1.54
CA LEU A 128 29.43 28.52 0.38
C LEU A 128 29.65 29.85 -0.36
N LYS A 129 28.65 30.73 -0.37
CA LYS A 129 28.73 32.06 -0.99
C LYS A 129 29.91 32.87 -0.46
N ASN A 130 30.20 32.73 0.83
CA ASN A 130 31.23 33.50 1.53
C ASN A 130 32.44 32.65 1.90
N SER A 131 32.61 31.48 1.31
CA SER A 131 33.71 30.58 1.61
C SER A 131 35.05 31.16 1.10
N ASP A 132 36.04 31.17 1.97
CA ASP A 132 37.43 31.59 1.61
C ASP A 132 38.19 30.48 0.86
N ARG A 133 37.62 29.25 0.83
CA ARG A 133 38.22 28.10 0.13
C ARG A 133 37.72 27.94 -1.30
N LEU A 134 36.74 28.75 -1.70
CA LEU A 134 36.18 28.75 -3.05
C LEU A 134 36.69 29.96 -3.83
N ASP A 135 37.17 29.71 -5.04
CA ASP A 135 37.62 30.76 -5.96
C ASP A 135 36.43 31.47 -6.63
N ILE A 136 36.71 32.42 -7.52
CA ILE A 136 35.69 33.23 -8.18
C ILE A 136 34.80 32.39 -9.11
N ASP A 137 35.39 31.37 -9.76
CA ASP A 137 34.65 30.49 -10.67
C ASP A 137 33.73 29.57 -9.87
N ASP A 138 34.19 29.04 -8.73
CA ASP A 138 33.37 28.24 -7.80
C ASP A 138 32.17 29.04 -7.28
N LYS A 139 32.39 30.29 -6.90
CA LYS A 139 31.32 31.17 -6.42
C LYS A 139 30.33 31.51 -7.53
N SER A 140 30.81 31.64 -8.77
CA SER A 140 29.95 31.81 -9.95
C SER A 140 29.13 30.56 -10.22
N ALA A 141 29.73 29.37 -10.10
CA ALA A 141 29.03 28.10 -10.23
C ALA A 141 27.92 27.97 -9.17
N TYR A 142 28.24 28.31 -7.91
CA TYR A 142 27.22 28.32 -6.83
C TYR A 142 26.08 29.29 -7.14
N ALA A 143 26.44 30.53 -7.62
CA ALA A 143 25.43 31.54 -7.97
C ALA A 143 24.47 31.05 -9.06
N SER A 144 24.95 30.22 -9.99
CA SER A 144 24.08 29.64 -11.05
C SER A 144 23.03 28.68 -10.51
N LEU A 145 23.30 28.03 -9.35
CA LEU A 145 22.36 27.10 -8.70
C LEU A 145 21.27 27.83 -7.91
N ILE A 146 21.52 29.10 -7.54
CA ILE A 146 20.60 29.89 -6.70
C ILE A 146 20.17 31.19 -7.37
N ARG A 147 20.23 31.25 -8.70
CA ARG A 147 19.92 32.47 -9.47
C ARG A 147 18.46 32.90 -9.20
N LEU A 148 18.29 34.20 -8.98
CA LEU A 148 17.00 34.87 -8.82
C LEU A 148 16.74 35.75 -10.03
N GLU A 149 15.64 35.57 -10.72
CA GLU A 149 15.20 36.38 -11.83
C GLU A 149 13.73 36.75 -11.60
N ASP A 150 13.41 38.02 -11.58
CA ASP A 150 12.05 38.55 -11.30
C ASP A 150 11.43 37.97 -10.00
N GLY A 151 12.25 37.77 -8.96
CA GLY A 151 11.82 37.28 -7.66
C GLY A 151 11.55 35.78 -7.59
N ARG A 152 11.88 35.04 -8.66
CA ARG A 152 11.73 33.60 -8.70
C ARG A 152 13.08 32.92 -8.87
N TYR A 153 13.25 31.77 -8.26
CA TYR A 153 14.46 30.97 -8.49
C TYR A 153 14.39 30.38 -9.89
N GLU A 154 15.38 30.68 -10.71
CA GLU A 154 15.50 30.18 -12.08
C GLU A 154 16.81 29.45 -12.24
N MET A 155 16.78 28.20 -12.63
CA MET A 155 17.96 27.37 -12.90
C MET A 155 17.88 26.91 -14.36
N ARG A 156 18.90 27.28 -15.15
CA ARG A 156 18.98 26.80 -16.54
C ARG A 156 19.13 25.28 -16.56
N ASP A 157 18.70 24.66 -17.63
CA ASP A 157 18.69 23.19 -17.75
C ASP A 157 20.07 22.58 -17.49
N GLU A 158 21.14 23.19 -18.04
CA GLU A 158 22.50 22.69 -17.84
C GLU A 158 22.93 22.75 -16.37
N ALA A 159 22.53 23.81 -15.66
CA ALA A 159 22.80 23.95 -14.23
C ALA A 159 21.99 22.97 -13.41
N LEU A 160 20.74 22.76 -13.79
CA LEU A 160 19.84 21.74 -13.14
C LEU A 160 20.44 20.35 -13.29
N TYR A 161 20.84 19.96 -14.51
CA TYR A 161 21.42 18.62 -14.76
C TYR A 161 22.74 18.41 -14.00
N ALA A 162 23.52 19.47 -13.75
CA ALA A 162 24.77 19.39 -13.02
C ALA A 162 24.63 19.72 -11.52
N SER A 163 23.43 20.07 -11.06
CA SER A 163 23.22 20.69 -9.74
C SER A 163 23.82 19.91 -8.57
N LEU A 164 23.54 18.61 -8.48
CA LEU A 164 24.02 17.76 -7.38
C LEU A 164 25.53 17.53 -7.49
N GLN A 165 26.06 17.40 -8.71
CA GLN A 165 27.51 17.26 -8.93
C GLN A 165 28.22 18.55 -8.52
N THR A 166 27.79 19.68 -9.05
CA THR A 166 28.39 21.01 -8.74
C THR A 166 28.36 21.28 -7.23
N LEU A 167 27.20 21.03 -6.60
CA LEU A 167 27.09 21.24 -5.15
C LEU A 167 28.05 20.31 -4.38
N SER A 168 28.19 19.07 -4.77
CA SER A 168 29.11 18.14 -4.09
C SER A 168 30.59 18.54 -4.28
N GLU A 169 30.95 19.04 -5.45
CA GLU A 169 32.30 19.55 -5.72
C GLU A 169 32.62 20.77 -4.85
N LEU A 170 31.70 21.72 -4.75
CA LEU A 170 31.85 22.93 -3.91
C LEU A 170 31.96 22.56 -2.43
N LEU A 171 31.13 21.59 -1.97
CA LEU A 171 31.20 21.10 -0.60
C LEU A 171 32.52 20.39 -0.32
N TYR A 172 33.01 19.60 -1.26
CA TYR A 172 34.29 18.91 -1.15
C TYR A 172 35.46 19.93 -1.03
N LYS A 173 35.47 20.96 -1.88
CA LYS A 173 36.47 22.03 -1.80
C LYS A 173 36.41 22.76 -0.45
N HIS A 174 35.19 23.10 0.02
CA HIS A 174 35.02 23.85 1.27
C HIS A 174 35.42 23.03 2.50
N HIS A 175 34.96 21.76 2.59
CA HIS A 175 35.17 20.92 3.79
C HIS A 175 36.42 20.06 3.72
N CYS A 176 37.06 19.91 2.55
CA CYS A 176 38.18 18.97 2.31
C CYS A 176 37.75 17.52 2.63
N ARG A 177 36.45 17.21 2.48
CA ARG A 177 35.89 15.89 2.73
C ARG A 177 34.84 15.60 1.66
N LYS A 178 34.89 14.41 1.08
CA LYS A 178 33.93 13.97 0.04
C LYS A 178 32.52 13.98 0.59
N THR A 179 31.55 14.15 -0.28
CA THR A 179 30.13 14.36 0.04
C THR A 179 29.39 13.04 0.06
N VAL A 180 28.48 12.89 1.02
CA VAL A 180 27.46 11.83 1.03
C VAL A 180 26.19 12.38 0.38
N ILE A 181 25.60 11.63 -0.55
CA ILE A 181 24.35 12.02 -1.22
C ILE A 181 23.26 11.00 -0.81
N LEU A 182 22.18 11.51 -0.22
CA LEU A 182 21.03 10.72 0.23
C LEU A 182 19.80 11.18 -0.55
N ILE A 183 19.17 10.26 -1.32
CA ILE A 183 17.99 10.56 -2.14
C ILE A 183 16.84 9.65 -1.73
N ASP A 184 15.80 10.24 -1.15
CA ASP A 184 14.64 9.49 -0.68
C ASP A 184 13.50 9.52 -1.71
N GLU A 185 12.86 8.37 -1.89
CA GLU A 185 11.71 8.17 -2.80
C GLU A 185 12.00 8.63 -4.24
N TYR A 186 13.12 8.14 -4.81
CA TYR A 186 13.58 8.53 -6.16
C TYR A 186 12.58 8.23 -7.27
N ASP A 187 11.71 7.25 -7.06
CA ASP A 187 10.77 6.76 -8.07
C ASP A 187 9.39 7.47 -8.04
N VAL A 188 9.11 8.31 -7.04
CA VAL A 188 7.82 9.03 -6.96
C VAL A 188 7.61 9.95 -8.17
N PRO A 189 8.58 10.78 -8.58
CA PRO A 189 8.36 11.62 -9.77
C PRO A 189 8.12 10.80 -11.06
N LEU A 190 8.70 9.60 -11.13
CA LEU A 190 8.55 8.69 -12.28
C LEU A 190 7.15 8.07 -12.31
N ASP A 191 6.64 7.65 -11.14
CA ASP A 191 5.28 7.12 -10.98
C ASP A 191 4.25 8.19 -11.39
N LYS A 192 4.40 9.40 -10.89
CA LYS A 192 3.48 10.52 -11.20
C LYS A 192 3.56 10.92 -12.69
N ALA A 193 4.75 10.94 -13.24
CA ALA A 193 4.95 11.24 -14.67
C ALA A 193 4.31 10.17 -15.56
N PHE A 194 4.37 8.91 -15.15
CA PHE A 194 3.70 7.82 -15.87
C PHE A 194 2.18 8.00 -15.85
N GLN A 195 1.62 8.29 -14.66
CA GLN A 195 0.17 8.51 -14.49
C GLN A 195 -0.34 9.69 -15.34
N ASN A 196 0.49 10.72 -15.54
CA ASN A 196 0.12 11.97 -16.21
C ASN A 196 0.65 12.09 -17.65
N GLY A 197 1.32 11.04 -18.17
CA GLY A 197 1.67 10.93 -19.59
C GLY A 197 2.96 11.62 -20.05
N TYR A 198 3.83 12.06 -19.13
CA TYR A 198 5.12 12.69 -19.47
C TYR A 198 6.32 11.89 -18.93
N TYR A 199 6.18 10.57 -18.89
CA TYR A 199 7.17 9.66 -18.29
C TYR A 199 8.56 9.76 -18.96
N LYS A 200 8.61 9.84 -20.30
CA LYS A 200 9.88 9.84 -21.04
C LYS A 200 10.73 11.09 -20.74
N GLU A 201 10.07 12.22 -20.63
CA GLU A 201 10.71 13.49 -20.27
C GLU A 201 11.29 13.41 -18.85
N MET A 202 10.52 12.85 -17.91
CA MET A 202 10.96 12.70 -16.54
C MET A 202 12.14 11.73 -16.40
N VAL A 203 12.11 10.61 -17.11
CA VAL A 203 13.23 9.65 -17.18
C VAL A 203 14.49 10.36 -17.66
N SER A 204 14.40 11.19 -18.72
CA SER A 204 15.53 11.93 -19.28
C SER A 204 16.12 12.91 -18.26
N LEU A 205 15.27 13.62 -17.55
CA LEU A 205 15.67 14.58 -16.50
C LEU A 205 16.41 13.89 -15.35
N ILE A 206 15.77 12.86 -14.76
CA ILE A 206 16.35 12.12 -13.62
C ILE A 206 17.67 11.46 -14.02
N ARG A 207 17.73 10.88 -15.23
CA ARG A 207 18.97 10.30 -15.78
C ARG A 207 20.10 11.33 -15.88
N ALA A 208 19.79 12.53 -16.37
CA ALA A 208 20.79 13.58 -16.53
C ALA A 208 21.36 13.99 -15.16
N ILE A 209 20.50 14.21 -14.18
CA ILE A 209 20.90 14.64 -12.82
C ILE A 209 21.70 13.52 -12.11
N PHE A 210 21.14 12.29 -12.08
CA PHE A 210 21.77 11.17 -11.36
C PHE A 210 23.03 10.67 -12.05
N GLY A 211 23.05 10.71 -13.39
CA GLY A 211 24.24 10.32 -14.17
C GLY A 211 25.46 11.17 -13.79
N LYS A 212 25.30 12.48 -13.72
CA LYS A 212 26.38 13.39 -13.31
C LYS A 212 26.73 13.25 -11.83
N ALA A 213 25.71 13.19 -10.95
CA ALA A 213 25.91 13.18 -9.50
C ALA A 213 26.53 11.87 -9.00
N LEU A 214 26.19 10.71 -9.60
CA LEU A 214 26.47 9.39 -9.03
C LEU A 214 27.48 8.56 -9.82
N LYS A 215 27.74 8.88 -11.10
CA LYS A 215 28.63 8.06 -11.96
C LYS A 215 30.07 8.56 -11.97
N THR A 216 30.26 9.81 -12.36
CA THR A 216 31.58 10.38 -12.64
C THR A 216 31.98 11.50 -11.65
N ASN A 217 31.36 11.50 -10.49
CA ASN A 217 31.56 12.56 -9.47
C ASN A 217 32.69 12.14 -8.53
N GLU A 218 33.84 12.77 -8.67
CA GLU A 218 35.02 12.52 -7.81
C GLU A 218 34.83 13.05 -6.39
N ALA A 219 33.94 14.03 -6.22
CA ALA A 219 33.60 14.61 -4.91
C ALA A 219 32.64 13.72 -4.10
N LEU A 220 32.05 12.69 -4.73
CA LEU A 220 31.16 11.75 -4.05
C LEU A 220 31.97 10.76 -3.20
N ASP A 221 31.61 10.59 -1.94
CA ASP A 221 32.10 9.47 -1.11
C ASP A 221 31.24 8.25 -1.38
N PHE A 222 29.97 8.31 -1.00
CA PHE A 222 28.97 7.29 -1.35
C PHE A 222 27.59 7.94 -1.44
N ALA A 223 26.63 7.17 -1.97
CA ALA A 223 25.24 7.59 -2.06
C ALA A 223 24.32 6.48 -1.58
N VAL A 224 23.18 6.87 -1.02
CA VAL A 224 22.07 5.98 -0.69
C VAL A 224 20.81 6.53 -1.34
N LEU A 225 20.11 5.65 -2.06
CA LEU A 225 18.83 5.96 -2.68
C LEU A 225 17.75 5.01 -2.12
N THR A 226 16.53 5.51 -1.95
CA THR A 226 15.38 4.66 -1.59
C THR A 226 14.22 4.86 -2.57
N GLY A 227 13.48 3.77 -2.79
CA GLY A 227 12.27 3.78 -3.62
C GLY A 227 11.47 2.50 -3.42
N CYS A 228 10.34 2.38 -4.11
CA CYS A 228 9.51 1.17 -4.09
C CYS A 228 9.87 0.23 -5.22
N LEU A 229 10.08 0.76 -6.42
CA LEU A 229 10.37 -0.04 -7.61
C LEU A 229 11.84 0.11 -8.04
N ARG A 230 12.35 -0.96 -8.64
CA ARG A 230 13.66 -0.94 -9.30
C ARG A 230 13.46 -0.55 -10.76
N VAL A 231 13.52 0.75 -11.05
CA VAL A 231 13.41 1.25 -12.44
C VAL A 231 14.78 1.11 -13.11
N SER A 232 15.19 -0.12 -13.42
CA SER A 232 16.56 -0.40 -13.84
C SER A 232 16.79 -0.49 -15.36
N LYS A 233 15.80 -0.92 -16.12
CA LYS A 233 15.97 -1.12 -17.56
C LYS A 233 15.84 0.16 -18.39
N GLU A 234 15.17 1.17 -17.86
CA GLU A 234 14.95 2.41 -18.61
C GLU A 234 16.06 3.43 -18.43
N SER A 235 17.29 2.94 -18.39
CA SER A 235 18.40 3.84 -18.65
C SER A 235 18.63 4.98 -17.63
N ILE A 236 17.84 5.11 -16.55
CA ILE A 236 18.21 6.02 -15.45
C ILE A 236 19.55 5.57 -14.89
N PHE A 237 19.69 4.25 -14.71
CA PHE A 237 20.89 3.63 -14.16
C PHE A 237 21.71 2.88 -15.22
N THR A 238 21.34 2.97 -16.50
CA THR A 238 22.10 2.34 -17.60
C THR A 238 23.51 2.95 -17.69
N GLY A 239 24.51 2.07 -17.64
CA GLY A 239 25.91 2.50 -17.66
C GLY A 239 26.45 2.91 -16.29
N LEU A 240 25.67 2.77 -15.22
CA LEU A 240 26.14 2.98 -13.85
C LEU A 240 26.61 1.65 -13.26
N ASN A 241 27.86 1.29 -13.47
CA ASN A 241 28.45 0.02 -13.03
C ASN A 241 28.76 -0.01 -11.52
N ASN A 242 28.62 1.14 -10.85
CA ASN A 242 28.91 1.33 -9.43
C ASN A 242 27.67 1.20 -8.52
N PHE A 243 26.54 0.79 -9.07
CA PHE A 243 25.28 0.65 -8.34
C PHE A 243 25.15 -0.74 -7.68
N LYS A 244 24.84 -0.73 -6.41
CA LYS A 244 24.49 -1.91 -5.63
C LYS A 244 23.00 -1.83 -5.33
N ILE A 245 22.20 -2.67 -5.99
CA ILE A 245 20.74 -2.68 -5.82
C ILE A 245 20.40 -3.75 -4.77
N LEU A 246 19.62 -3.37 -3.79
CA LEU A 246 19.28 -4.15 -2.60
C LEU A 246 17.75 -4.20 -2.48
N SER A 247 17.19 -5.25 -3.07
CA SER A 247 15.76 -5.47 -3.14
C SER A 247 15.22 -6.27 -1.95
N ILE A 248 13.93 -6.53 -1.92
CA ILE A 248 13.29 -7.35 -0.89
C ILE A 248 13.77 -8.81 -0.90
N THR A 249 14.42 -9.26 -1.99
CA THR A 249 14.96 -10.64 -2.08
C THR A 249 16.42 -10.74 -1.67
N ASP A 250 17.08 -9.61 -1.35
CA ASP A 250 18.48 -9.61 -0.92
C ASP A 250 18.58 -9.90 0.59
N THR A 251 19.54 -10.73 0.97
CA THR A 251 19.77 -11.12 2.37
C THR A 251 20.58 -10.09 3.15
N ARG A 252 21.15 -9.10 2.45
CA ARG A 252 21.85 -7.99 3.10
C ARG A 252 20.86 -6.89 3.40
N PHE A 253 20.89 -6.34 4.60
CA PHE A 253 20.02 -5.25 5.05
C PHE A 253 18.54 -5.67 5.14
N ASP A 254 18.26 -6.96 5.24
CA ASP A 254 16.88 -7.50 5.22
C ASP A 254 16.09 -7.16 6.50
N GLU A 255 16.76 -6.95 7.64
CA GLU A 255 16.12 -6.64 8.92
C GLU A 255 15.94 -5.13 9.21
N HIS A 256 16.49 -4.24 8.36
CA HIS A 256 16.52 -2.80 8.68
C HIS A 256 15.31 -2.02 8.18
N PHE A 257 14.54 -2.60 7.27
CA PHE A 257 13.33 -1.99 6.72
C PHE A 257 12.15 -2.89 7.12
N GLY A 258 11.43 -2.49 8.14
CA GLY A 258 10.41 -3.32 8.80
C GLY A 258 10.78 -3.58 10.25
N PHE A 259 9.87 -4.18 11.01
CA PHE A 259 10.14 -4.61 12.39
C PHE A 259 10.23 -6.14 12.42
N THR A 260 11.17 -6.68 13.18
CA THR A 260 11.32 -8.12 13.43
C THR A 260 10.42 -8.54 14.60
N ASP A 261 10.18 -9.87 14.75
CA ASP A 261 9.45 -10.43 15.91
C ASP A 261 9.98 -9.88 17.24
N ALA A 262 11.31 -9.94 17.42
CA ALA A 262 11.94 -9.50 18.67
C ALA A 262 11.73 -8.00 18.94
N GLU A 263 11.68 -7.18 17.90
CA GLU A 263 11.44 -5.74 18.04
C GLU A 263 9.98 -5.47 18.40
N VAL A 264 9.04 -6.19 17.80
CA VAL A 264 7.60 -6.06 18.10
C VAL A 264 7.31 -6.57 19.52
N GLU A 265 7.91 -7.69 19.93
CA GLU A 265 7.81 -8.20 21.31
C GLU A 265 8.27 -7.15 22.33
N ARG A 266 9.46 -6.54 22.07
CA ARG A 266 9.99 -5.48 22.95
C ARG A 266 9.08 -4.24 23.01
N LEU A 267 8.53 -3.85 21.84
CA LEU A 267 7.60 -2.71 21.76
C LEU A 267 6.33 -2.98 22.57
N LEU A 268 5.72 -4.15 22.38
CA LEU A 268 4.50 -4.53 23.11
C LEU A 268 4.78 -4.66 24.62
N ALA A 269 5.90 -5.27 24.99
CA ALA A 269 6.30 -5.40 26.40
C ALA A 269 6.52 -4.02 27.06
N PHE A 270 7.08 -3.07 26.34
CA PHE A 270 7.30 -1.71 26.82
C PHE A 270 5.98 -1.03 27.23
N TYR A 271 4.89 -1.31 26.52
CA TYR A 271 3.56 -0.75 26.81
C TYR A 271 2.66 -1.72 27.59
N HIS A 272 3.19 -2.86 28.09
CA HIS A 272 2.45 -3.89 28.85
C HIS A 272 1.32 -4.53 28.03
N LEU A 273 1.60 -4.80 26.74
CA LEU A 273 0.65 -5.34 25.76
C LEU A 273 1.11 -6.70 25.21
N GLU A 274 1.91 -7.46 25.95
CA GLU A 274 2.50 -8.74 25.52
C GLU A 274 1.44 -9.74 25.06
N ASN A 275 0.27 -9.72 25.69
CA ASN A 275 -0.87 -10.58 25.37
C ASN A 275 -1.45 -10.32 23.97
N ARG A 276 -1.11 -9.19 23.33
CA ARG A 276 -1.58 -8.81 22.00
C ARG A 276 -0.60 -9.23 20.88
N PHE A 277 0.51 -9.91 21.22
CA PHE A 277 1.55 -10.28 20.24
C PHE A 277 1.00 -11.18 19.11
N ALA A 278 0.27 -12.24 19.46
CA ALA A 278 -0.27 -13.19 18.48
C ALA A 278 -1.19 -12.51 17.45
N GLU A 279 -2.04 -11.61 17.94
CA GLU A 279 -2.96 -10.82 17.10
C GLU A 279 -2.18 -9.85 16.19
N THR A 280 -1.21 -9.13 16.77
CA THR A 280 -0.36 -8.19 16.02
C THR A 280 0.39 -8.93 14.90
N LYS A 281 0.89 -10.13 15.21
CA LYS A 281 1.60 -10.98 14.23
C LYS A 281 0.66 -11.38 13.09
N GLU A 282 -0.51 -11.90 13.40
CA GLU A 282 -1.47 -12.38 12.40
C GLU A 282 -1.91 -11.25 11.44
N TRP A 283 -1.96 -10.01 11.94
CA TRP A 283 -2.47 -8.89 11.17
C TRP A 283 -1.41 -8.12 10.39
N TYR A 284 -0.17 -8.02 10.89
CA TYR A 284 0.81 -7.06 10.34
C TYR A 284 2.16 -7.66 9.97
N ASP A 285 2.40 -8.94 10.27
CA ASP A 285 3.64 -9.65 9.92
C ASP A 285 3.56 -10.23 8.50
N GLY A 286 4.52 -11.07 8.16
CA GLY A 286 4.50 -11.96 7.00
C GLY A 286 5.19 -11.43 5.75
N TYR A 287 5.82 -10.27 5.81
CA TYR A 287 6.63 -9.77 4.70
C TYR A 287 8.01 -10.43 4.75
N HIS A 288 8.28 -11.30 3.78
CA HIS A 288 9.55 -12.05 3.73
C HIS A 288 10.60 -11.25 2.96
N PHE A 289 11.57 -10.67 3.67
CA PHE A 289 12.70 -9.94 3.08
C PHE A 289 13.98 -10.76 3.29
N GLY A 290 14.63 -11.14 2.19
CA GLY A 290 15.87 -11.94 2.27
C GLY A 290 15.67 -13.25 3.06
N ASN A 291 16.12 -13.27 4.30
CA ASN A 291 15.99 -14.43 5.21
C ASN A 291 15.14 -14.10 6.45
N VAL A 292 14.50 -12.94 6.51
CA VAL A 292 13.81 -12.45 7.71
C VAL A 292 12.36 -12.12 7.38
N ASP A 293 11.45 -12.52 8.26
CA ASP A 293 10.05 -12.04 8.22
C ASP A 293 9.96 -10.73 8.99
N VAL A 294 9.29 -9.75 8.43
CA VAL A 294 9.17 -8.42 9.03
C VAL A 294 7.73 -7.94 8.98
N TYR A 295 7.41 -7.07 9.93
CA TYR A 295 6.14 -6.34 10.02
C TYR A 295 6.27 -4.99 9.33
N CYS A 296 5.16 -4.46 8.84
CA CYS A 296 5.09 -3.06 8.40
C CYS A 296 5.13 -2.13 9.62
N PRO A 297 6.16 -1.29 9.77
CA PRO A 297 6.27 -0.41 10.95
C PRO A 297 5.09 0.54 11.16
N TRP A 298 4.57 1.10 10.07
CA TRP A 298 3.43 2.03 10.11
C TRP A 298 2.22 1.38 10.80
N ASP A 299 1.92 0.14 10.41
CA ASP A 299 0.74 -0.58 10.90
C ASP A 299 0.90 -0.94 12.38
N VAL A 300 2.09 -1.46 12.73
CA VAL A 300 2.38 -1.83 14.13
C VAL A 300 2.30 -0.62 15.05
N ILE A 301 2.92 0.51 14.66
CA ILE A 301 2.91 1.74 15.47
C ILE A 301 1.48 2.25 15.68
N ASN A 302 0.68 2.30 14.61
CA ASN A 302 -0.72 2.75 14.71
C ASN A 302 -1.56 1.79 15.56
N HIS A 303 -1.36 0.47 15.39
CA HIS A 303 -2.06 -0.54 16.18
C HIS A 303 -1.72 -0.41 17.67
N VAL A 304 -0.42 -0.33 18.01
CA VAL A 304 0.01 -0.22 19.42
C VAL A 304 -0.49 1.08 20.04
N ASP A 305 -0.45 2.18 19.31
CA ASP A 305 -0.95 3.47 19.78
C ASP A 305 -2.45 3.37 20.15
N ARG A 306 -3.23 2.69 19.31
CA ARG A 306 -4.66 2.51 19.52
C ARG A 306 -4.97 1.58 20.71
N ILE A 307 -4.34 0.39 20.75
CA ILE A 307 -4.64 -0.59 21.81
C ILE A 307 -4.06 -0.19 23.18
N LYS A 308 -3.07 0.69 23.21
CA LYS A 308 -2.55 1.30 24.44
C LYS A 308 -3.63 2.13 25.12
N ASP A 309 -4.41 2.87 24.34
CA ASP A 309 -5.45 3.77 24.86
C ASP A 309 -6.81 3.06 24.99
N ASP A 310 -7.09 2.05 24.14
CA ASP A 310 -8.32 1.25 24.19
C ASP A 310 -7.96 -0.25 24.15
N PRO A 311 -7.80 -0.88 25.32
CA PRO A 311 -7.44 -2.32 25.36
C PRO A 311 -8.47 -3.26 24.73
N MET A 312 -9.69 -2.79 24.45
CA MET A 312 -10.73 -3.59 23.77
C MET A 312 -10.72 -3.42 22.25
N ALA A 313 -9.94 -2.47 21.74
CA ALA A 313 -9.86 -2.24 20.31
C ALA A 313 -9.24 -3.45 19.58
N GLY A 314 -9.85 -3.86 18.49
CA GLY A 314 -9.30 -4.87 17.60
C GLY A 314 -8.35 -4.26 16.56
N PRO A 315 -7.65 -5.09 15.81
CA PRO A 315 -6.79 -4.61 14.73
C PRO A 315 -7.60 -4.00 13.58
N GLU A 316 -6.98 -3.10 12.84
CA GLU A 316 -7.58 -2.42 11.69
C GLU A 316 -6.65 -2.49 10.48
N ALA A 317 -7.24 -2.31 9.31
CA ALA A 317 -6.47 -2.25 8.06
C ALA A 317 -6.09 -0.79 7.75
N TYR A 318 -4.89 -0.40 8.13
CA TYR A 318 -4.37 0.95 7.95
C TYR A 318 -4.00 1.27 6.49
N TRP A 319 -3.78 0.25 5.66
CA TRP A 319 -3.47 0.40 4.23
C TRP A 319 -4.68 0.82 3.39
N ILE A 320 -5.91 0.57 3.85
CA ILE A 320 -7.14 0.75 3.06
C ILE A 320 -7.29 2.19 2.55
N ASN A 321 -6.98 3.17 3.37
CA ASN A 321 -7.21 4.59 3.06
C ASN A 321 -5.97 5.25 2.44
N THR A 322 -5.18 4.53 1.65
CA THR A 322 -3.94 5.04 1.10
C THR A 322 -3.87 4.92 -0.43
N SER A 323 -3.07 5.75 -1.04
CA SER A 323 -2.94 5.90 -2.49
C SER A 323 -2.44 4.65 -3.25
N GLY A 324 -2.04 3.60 -2.53
CA GLY A 324 -1.52 2.38 -3.15
C GLY A 324 -2.58 1.42 -3.68
N ASN A 325 -3.84 1.54 -3.23
CA ASN A 325 -4.89 0.57 -3.56
C ASN A 325 -5.31 0.61 -5.03
N GLU A 326 -4.98 1.67 -5.75
CA GLU A 326 -5.19 1.79 -7.19
C GLU A 326 -4.50 0.66 -7.98
N LEU A 327 -3.34 0.19 -7.50
CA LEU A 327 -2.65 -0.95 -8.12
C LEU A 327 -3.48 -2.24 -8.04
N VAL A 328 -4.04 -2.53 -6.86
CA VAL A 328 -4.89 -3.71 -6.66
C VAL A 328 -6.15 -3.60 -7.51
N LYS A 329 -6.76 -2.42 -7.56
CA LYS A 329 -7.94 -2.14 -8.39
C LYS A 329 -7.63 -2.39 -9.88
N ARG A 330 -6.56 -1.80 -10.40
CA ARG A 330 -6.12 -2.00 -11.80
C ARG A 330 -5.87 -3.48 -12.10
N PHE A 331 -5.28 -4.21 -11.18
CA PHE A 331 -5.02 -5.64 -11.30
C PHE A 331 -6.33 -6.44 -11.40
N ILE A 332 -7.29 -6.14 -10.51
CA ILE A 332 -8.59 -6.83 -10.48
C ILE A 332 -9.39 -6.52 -11.76
N ASP A 333 -9.35 -5.27 -12.24
CA ASP A 333 -10.04 -4.86 -13.48
C ASP A 333 -9.52 -5.64 -14.70
N LYS A 334 -8.21 -5.89 -14.74
CA LYS A 334 -7.57 -6.63 -15.84
C LYS A 334 -7.65 -8.15 -15.70
N ALA A 335 -8.11 -8.65 -14.55
CA ALA A 335 -8.08 -10.08 -14.23
C ALA A 335 -9.05 -10.87 -15.11
N GLY A 336 -8.52 -11.81 -15.90
CA GLY A 336 -9.27 -12.82 -16.60
C GLY A 336 -9.69 -13.96 -15.64
N LYS A 337 -10.37 -14.97 -16.17
CA LYS A 337 -10.90 -16.10 -15.40
C LYS A 337 -9.80 -16.83 -14.60
N THR A 338 -8.66 -17.09 -15.23
CA THR A 338 -7.52 -17.78 -14.59
C THR A 338 -6.99 -16.95 -13.41
N THR A 339 -6.75 -15.65 -13.66
CA THR A 339 -6.23 -14.73 -12.64
C THR A 339 -7.19 -14.61 -11.45
N ARG A 340 -8.51 -14.59 -11.72
CA ARG A 340 -9.51 -14.55 -10.64
C ARG A 340 -9.45 -15.81 -9.76
N ASN A 341 -9.33 -16.98 -10.37
CA ASN A 341 -9.14 -18.24 -9.62
C ASN A 341 -7.87 -18.18 -8.75
N GLU A 342 -6.79 -17.57 -9.27
CA GLU A 342 -5.55 -17.40 -8.53
C GLU A 342 -5.72 -16.44 -7.34
N ILE A 343 -6.46 -15.35 -7.54
CA ILE A 343 -6.79 -14.41 -6.45
C ILE A 343 -7.61 -15.12 -5.36
N GLU A 344 -8.59 -15.95 -5.77
CA GLU A 344 -9.41 -16.75 -4.83
C GLU A 344 -8.54 -17.68 -3.98
N ARG A 345 -7.59 -18.34 -4.63
CA ARG A 345 -6.64 -19.24 -3.93
C ARG A 345 -5.78 -18.46 -2.93
N LEU A 346 -5.28 -17.29 -3.31
CA LEU A 346 -4.50 -16.43 -2.41
C LEU A 346 -5.33 -16.00 -1.18
N ILE A 347 -6.59 -15.58 -1.38
CA ILE A 347 -7.49 -15.19 -0.29
C ILE A 347 -7.79 -16.39 0.63
N ALA A 348 -7.85 -17.59 0.05
CA ALA A 348 -8.01 -18.83 0.82
C ALA A 348 -6.74 -19.25 1.59
N GLY A 349 -5.63 -18.52 1.40
CA GLY A 349 -4.36 -18.81 2.05
C GLY A 349 -3.47 -19.80 1.29
N GLU A 350 -3.79 -20.08 0.02
CA GLU A 350 -2.97 -20.95 -0.82
C GLU A 350 -1.90 -20.13 -1.56
N ALA A 351 -0.75 -20.75 -1.78
CA ALA A 351 0.30 -20.13 -2.59
C ALA A 351 0.03 -20.32 -4.10
N ILE A 352 0.48 -19.36 -4.89
CA ILE A 352 0.50 -19.46 -6.36
C ILE A 352 1.93 -19.25 -6.86
N ASP A 353 2.34 -20.03 -7.86
CA ASP A 353 3.70 -19.96 -8.39
C ASP A 353 3.75 -19.02 -9.60
N LYS A 354 4.54 -17.95 -9.50
CA LYS A 354 4.69 -16.92 -10.54
C LYS A 354 6.15 -16.63 -10.84
N GLN A 355 6.43 -16.32 -12.07
CA GLN A 355 7.72 -15.78 -12.47
C GLN A 355 7.69 -14.28 -12.19
N ILE A 356 8.61 -13.81 -11.33
CA ILE A 356 8.63 -12.42 -10.87
C ILE A 356 9.80 -11.68 -11.55
N ARG A 357 9.48 -10.51 -12.09
CA ARG A 357 10.46 -9.58 -12.66
C ARG A 357 10.65 -8.44 -11.68
N LEU A 358 11.87 -8.32 -11.16
CA LEU A 358 12.23 -7.24 -10.22
C LEU A 358 12.69 -5.97 -10.95
N ASP A 359 12.95 -6.07 -12.26
CA ASP A 359 13.56 -5.02 -13.08
C ASP A 359 12.61 -4.58 -14.20
N MET A 360 11.50 -3.95 -13.86
CA MET A 360 10.51 -3.47 -14.83
C MET A 360 10.49 -1.95 -14.91
N THR A 361 10.13 -1.45 -16.08
CA THR A 361 9.86 -0.03 -16.30
C THR A 361 8.35 0.22 -16.10
N TYR A 362 7.98 1.47 -15.86
CA TYR A 362 6.56 1.83 -15.74
C TYR A 362 5.79 1.53 -17.03
N ASP A 363 6.41 1.72 -18.22
CA ASP A 363 5.79 1.42 -19.52
C ASP A 363 5.47 -0.08 -19.68
N GLU A 364 6.19 -0.95 -18.97
CA GLU A 364 5.98 -2.40 -19.05
C GLU A 364 4.88 -2.91 -18.10
N ILE A 365 4.54 -2.15 -17.06
CA ILE A 365 3.62 -2.61 -15.99
C ILE A 365 2.30 -3.11 -16.59
N ASP A 366 1.72 -2.34 -17.51
CA ASP A 366 0.39 -2.61 -18.05
C ASP A 366 0.37 -3.53 -19.27
N ASN A 367 1.54 -4.00 -19.74
CA ASN A 367 1.63 -4.80 -20.97
C ASN A 367 1.03 -6.20 -20.83
N ASN A 368 1.11 -6.79 -19.64
CA ASN A 368 0.47 -8.08 -19.36
C ASN A 368 0.22 -8.26 -17.86
N ILE A 369 -0.61 -9.25 -17.55
CA ILE A 369 -1.02 -9.55 -16.17
C ILE A 369 0.15 -10.06 -15.30
N ASP A 370 1.15 -10.70 -15.91
CA ASP A 370 2.31 -11.22 -15.18
C ASP A 370 3.17 -10.08 -14.61
N ASN A 371 3.24 -8.95 -15.33
CA ASN A 371 3.93 -7.76 -14.83
C ASN A 371 3.22 -7.17 -13.61
N LEU A 372 1.89 -7.20 -13.61
CA LEU A 372 1.11 -6.73 -12.45
C LEU A 372 1.34 -7.61 -11.21
N TRP A 373 1.49 -8.93 -11.36
CA TRP A 373 1.90 -9.81 -10.26
C TRP A 373 3.23 -9.34 -9.65
N SER A 374 4.19 -8.98 -10.51
CA SER A 374 5.51 -8.51 -10.08
C SER A 374 5.42 -7.18 -9.31
N VAL A 375 4.55 -6.28 -9.78
CA VAL A 375 4.33 -4.99 -9.09
C VAL A 375 3.66 -5.21 -7.73
N LEU A 376 2.63 -6.06 -7.64
CA LEU A 376 1.98 -6.39 -6.36
C LEU A 376 2.99 -6.96 -5.36
N PHE A 377 3.94 -7.77 -5.85
CA PHE A 377 5.00 -8.35 -5.03
C PHE A 377 5.96 -7.25 -4.53
N THR A 378 6.48 -6.42 -5.43
CA THR A 378 7.49 -5.41 -5.05
C THR A 378 6.90 -4.26 -4.21
N THR A 379 5.60 -4.00 -4.33
CA THR A 379 4.92 -2.94 -3.55
C THR A 379 4.33 -3.45 -2.24
N GLY A 380 4.43 -4.76 -1.94
CA GLY A 380 4.05 -5.30 -0.63
C GLY A 380 2.63 -5.85 -0.52
N TYR A 381 1.88 -5.92 -1.63
CA TYR A 381 0.58 -6.59 -1.61
C TYR A 381 0.70 -8.11 -1.61
N LEU A 382 1.84 -8.62 -2.07
CA LEU A 382 2.16 -10.05 -2.03
C LEU A 382 3.57 -10.23 -1.45
N THR A 383 3.79 -11.39 -0.88
CA THR A 383 5.11 -11.84 -0.43
C THR A 383 5.37 -13.25 -0.97
N TYR A 384 6.46 -13.88 -0.60
CA TYR A 384 6.77 -15.22 -1.06
C TYR A 384 7.18 -16.12 0.11
N THR A 385 6.92 -17.41 -0.03
CA THR A 385 7.32 -18.41 0.96
C THR A 385 8.55 -19.21 0.52
N LYS A 386 8.73 -19.35 -0.79
CA LYS A 386 9.90 -20.08 -1.35
C LYS A 386 10.13 -19.68 -2.80
N ILE A 387 11.32 -19.94 -3.28
CA ILE A 387 11.69 -19.80 -4.69
C ILE A 387 12.04 -21.21 -5.20
N SER A 388 11.38 -21.62 -6.29
CA SER A 388 11.61 -22.94 -6.89
C SER A 388 12.91 -22.96 -7.70
N GLU A 389 13.38 -24.15 -8.05
CA GLU A 389 14.56 -24.36 -8.91
C GLU A 389 14.42 -23.64 -10.26
N ASN A 390 13.21 -23.48 -10.75
CA ASN A 390 12.90 -22.79 -12.01
C ASN A 390 12.70 -21.27 -11.81
N LYS A 391 13.13 -20.72 -10.67
CA LYS A 391 13.06 -19.28 -10.33
C LYS A 391 11.62 -18.74 -10.29
N LYS A 392 10.64 -19.59 -9.99
CA LYS A 392 9.28 -19.14 -9.70
C LYS A 392 9.14 -18.90 -8.20
N TYR A 393 8.45 -17.83 -7.88
CA TYR A 393 8.13 -17.41 -6.51
C TYR A 393 6.77 -17.99 -6.12
N SER A 394 6.71 -18.70 -5.00
CA SER A 394 5.43 -19.15 -4.42
C SER A 394 4.87 -17.96 -3.63
N LEU A 395 4.00 -17.21 -4.28
CA LEU A 395 3.42 -15.98 -3.76
C LEU A 395 2.25 -16.27 -2.83
N VAL A 396 2.16 -15.49 -1.75
CA VAL A 396 1.04 -15.50 -0.79
C VAL A 396 0.67 -14.06 -0.42
N ILE A 397 -0.52 -13.87 0.11
CA ILE A 397 -0.90 -12.62 0.79
C ILE A 397 -0.20 -12.63 2.16
N PRO A 398 0.51 -11.55 2.53
CA PRO A 398 1.36 -11.60 3.73
C PRO A 398 0.58 -11.75 5.04
N ASN A 399 -0.58 -11.11 5.17
CA ASN A 399 -1.27 -11.01 6.46
C ASN A 399 -2.76 -10.69 6.28
N ASN A 400 -3.47 -10.62 7.41
CA ASN A 400 -4.91 -10.33 7.41
C ASN A 400 -5.23 -8.92 6.91
N GLU A 401 -4.40 -7.93 7.20
CA GLU A 401 -4.63 -6.56 6.72
C GLU A 401 -4.70 -6.51 5.18
N ILE A 402 -3.70 -7.07 4.51
CA ILE A 402 -3.65 -7.06 3.04
C ILE A 402 -4.76 -7.94 2.46
N LYS A 403 -5.12 -9.03 3.16
CA LYS A 403 -6.25 -9.87 2.77
C LYS A 403 -7.55 -9.05 2.74
N GLU A 404 -7.76 -8.19 3.75
CA GLU A 404 -8.93 -7.29 3.79
C GLU A 404 -8.90 -6.28 2.64
N VAL A 405 -7.73 -5.73 2.29
CA VAL A 405 -7.58 -4.84 1.13
C VAL A 405 -8.06 -5.56 -0.16
N PHE A 406 -7.60 -6.79 -0.40
CA PHE A 406 -8.04 -7.57 -1.57
C PHE A 406 -9.55 -7.81 -1.56
N LYS A 407 -10.12 -8.20 -0.42
CA LYS A 407 -11.57 -8.44 -0.30
C LYS A 407 -12.38 -7.19 -0.63
N LEU A 408 -12.00 -6.04 -0.08
CA LEU A 408 -12.71 -4.77 -0.29
C LEU A 408 -12.64 -4.32 -1.75
N GLN A 409 -11.47 -4.42 -2.37
CA GLN A 409 -11.30 -4.04 -3.79
C GLN A 409 -12.12 -4.96 -4.71
N ILE A 410 -12.19 -6.26 -4.39
CA ILE A 410 -13.02 -7.22 -5.13
C ILE A 410 -14.50 -6.89 -4.96
N GLN A 411 -14.94 -6.56 -3.74
CA GLN A 411 -16.33 -6.17 -3.47
C GLN A 411 -16.71 -4.90 -4.25
N GLU A 412 -15.82 -3.90 -4.27
CA GLU A 412 -16.03 -2.66 -5.02
C GLU A 412 -16.11 -2.92 -6.53
N TRP A 413 -15.15 -3.70 -7.07
CA TRP A 413 -15.15 -4.10 -8.48
C TRP A 413 -16.45 -4.82 -8.84
N PHE A 414 -16.86 -5.75 -7.98
CA PHE A 414 -18.06 -6.56 -8.18
C PHE A 414 -19.31 -5.67 -8.22
N ARG A 415 -19.43 -4.73 -7.27
CA ARG A 415 -20.51 -3.74 -7.23
C ARG A 415 -20.57 -2.95 -8.54
N ASN A 416 -19.44 -2.41 -8.97
CA ASN A 416 -19.33 -1.63 -10.21
C ASN A 416 -19.75 -2.47 -11.43
N LYS A 417 -19.37 -3.74 -11.46
CA LYS A 417 -19.71 -4.67 -12.54
C LYS A 417 -21.22 -4.97 -12.59
N ILE A 418 -21.86 -5.10 -11.44
CA ILE A 418 -23.31 -5.30 -11.34
C ILE A 418 -24.05 -4.07 -11.91
N PHE A 419 -23.66 -2.89 -11.44
CA PHE A 419 -24.36 -1.65 -11.81
C PHE A 419 -24.00 -1.11 -13.21
N SER A 420 -22.94 -1.60 -13.83
CA SER A 420 -22.56 -1.18 -15.19
C SER A 420 -23.51 -1.70 -16.28
N ASN A 421 -24.31 -2.73 -16.00
CA ASN A 421 -25.25 -3.30 -16.98
C ASN A 421 -26.69 -2.97 -16.57
N THR A 422 -27.08 -1.73 -16.76
CA THR A 422 -28.36 -1.15 -16.32
C THR A 422 -29.57 -1.91 -16.87
N GLU A 423 -29.54 -2.34 -18.14
CA GLU A 423 -30.64 -3.05 -18.79
C GLU A 423 -30.93 -4.39 -18.09
N GLN A 424 -29.89 -5.20 -17.87
CA GLN A 424 -30.05 -6.50 -17.21
C GLN A 424 -30.46 -6.36 -15.74
N LEU A 425 -30.05 -5.29 -15.11
CA LEU A 425 -30.41 -5.01 -13.72
C LEU A 425 -31.89 -4.59 -13.64
N GLN A 426 -32.37 -3.78 -14.58
CA GLN A 426 -33.79 -3.42 -14.70
C GLN A 426 -34.64 -4.65 -14.96
N ASP A 427 -34.21 -5.54 -15.86
CA ASP A 427 -34.89 -6.82 -16.13
C ASP A 427 -34.99 -7.68 -14.84
N PHE A 428 -33.92 -7.70 -14.04
CA PHE A 428 -33.91 -8.42 -12.76
C PHE A 428 -34.91 -7.81 -11.77
N TRP A 429 -34.92 -6.49 -11.61
CA TRP A 429 -35.86 -5.82 -10.71
C TRP A 429 -37.32 -6.07 -11.13
N LYS A 430 -37.59 -5.99 -12.43
CA LYS A 430 -38.91 -6.31 -12.97
C LYS A 430 -39.28 -7.77 -12.67
N ALA A 431 -38.34 -8.71 -12.91
CA ALA A 431 -38.55 -10.12 -12.64
C ALA A 431 -38.82 -10.39 -11.14
N PHE A 432 -38.11 -9.67 -10.27
CA PHE A 432 -38.27 -9.76 -8.81
C PHE A 432 -39.67 -9.26 -8.39
N LYS A 433 -40.14 -8.17 -8.99
CA LYS A 433 -41.48 -7.61 -8.73
C LYS A 433 -42.58 -8.54 -9.29
N ASP A 434 -42.37 -9.11 -10.48
CA ASP A 434 -43.37 -9.91 -11.20
C ASP A 434 -43.41 -11.39 -10.78
N GLY A 435 -42.43 -11.89 -10.00
CA GLY A 435 -42.35 -13.28 -9.62
C GLY A 435 -41.70 -14.20 -10.65
N ASN A 436 -40.90 -13.65 -11.58
CA ASN A 436 -40.27 -14.46 -12.63
C ASN A 436 -38.93 -15.03 -12.14
N THR A 437 -39.02 -16.18 -11.50
CA THR A 437 -37.85 -16.85 -10.90
C THR A 437 -36.80 -17.27 -11.94
N GLN A 438 -37.18 -17.55 -13.19
CA GLN A 438 -36.23 -17.94 -14.24
C GLN A 438 -35.28 -16.80 -14.58
N ILE A 439 -35.78 -15.59 -14.78
CA ILE A 439 -34.96 -14.40 -15.07
C ILE A 439 -34.09 -14.06 -13.84
N MET A 440 -34.68 -14.15 -12.64
CA MET A 440 -33.92 -13.94 -11.40
C MET A 440 -32.74 -14.93 -11.28
N GLU A 441 -32.98 -16.22 -11.47
CA GLU A 441 -31.93 -17.26 -11.40
C GLU A 441 -30.86 -17.02 -12.47
N MET A 442 -31.28 -16.71 -13.70
CA MET A 442 -30.35 -16.43 -14.81
C MET A 442 -29.42 -15.25 -14.46
N TYR A 443 -29.97 -14.15 -13.97
CA TYR A 443 -29.20 -12.96 -13.60
C TYR A 443 -28.28 -13.26 -12.41
N LEU A 444 -28.81 -13.81 -11.32
CA LEU A 444 -28.02 -14.12 -10.13
C LEU A 444 -26.92 -15.14 -10.42
N ASN A 445 -27.20 -16.17 -11.21
CA ASN A 445 -26.18 -17.16 -11.61
C ASN A 445 -25.09 -16.53 -12.47
N LYS A 446 -25.45 -15.60 -13.36
CA LYS A 446 -24.48 -14.84 -14.17
C LYS A 446 -23.58 -13.97 -13.26
N VAL A 447 -24.21 -13.25 -12.32
CA VAL A 447 -23.49 -12.42 -11.34
C VAL A 447 -22.53 -13.29 -10.53
N LEU A 448 -23.01 -14.41 -9.98
CA LEU A 448 -22.22 -15.32 -9.16
C LEU A 448 -21.07 -15.99 -9.95
N SER A 449 -21.31 -16.36 -11.23
CA SER A 449 -20.27 -16.98 -12.06
C SER A 449 -19.12 -16.02 -12.37
N ASN A 450 -19.41 -14.72 -12.45
CA ASN A 450 -18.44 -13.67 -12.71
C ASN A 450 -17.80 -13.13 -11.41
N SER A 451 -18.37 -13.45 -10.26
CA SER A 451 -17.78 -13.03 -8.98
C SER A 451 -16.54 -13.85 -8.66
N VAL A 452 -15.58 -13.22 -8.03
CA VAL A 452 -14.51 -13.92 -7.29
C VAL A 452 -15.19 -14.58 -6.09
N SER A 453 -14.89 -15.85 -5.79
CA SER A 453 -15.55 -16.50 -4.65
C SER A 453 -14.98 -16.05 -3.30
N VAL A 454 -15.13 -14.76 -3.04
CA VAL A 454 -15.04 -14.18 -1.69
C VAL A 454 -16.03 -14.94 -0.76
N PHE A 455 -17.07 -15.53 -1.38
CA PHE A 455 -18.14 -16.24 -0.69
C PHE A 455 -17.83 -17.70 -0.36
N ASP A 456 -16.72 -18.26 -0.88
CA ASP A 456 -16.47 -19.73 -0.79
C ASP A 456 -15.22 -20.08 0.04
N THR A 457 -14.74 -19.15 0.85
CA THR A 457 -13.62 -19.38 1.78
C THR A 457 -14.03 -20.35 2.91
N LYS A 458 -13.09 -20.75 3.75
CA LYS A 458 -13.31 -21.63 4.93
C LYS A 458 -14.25 -21.01 6.00
N ALA A 459 -14.99 -19.96 5.65
CA ALA A 459 -15.97 -19.29 6.49
C ALA A 459 -17.09 -20.24 6.94
N ARG A 460 -17.66 -20.00 8.11
CA ARG A 460 -18.80 -20.75 8.64
C ARG A 460 -20.03 -20.52 7.75
N ASN A 461 -21.01 -21.43 7.80
CA ASN A 461 -22.20 -21.36 6.96
C ASN A 461 -22.98 -20.04 7.13
N ASP A 462 -23.07 -19.55 8.36
CA ASP A 462 -23.71 -18.30 8.71
C ASP A 462 -22.99 -17.08 8.08
N GLU A 463 -21.67 -17.08 8.05
CA GLU A 463 -20.87 -16.04 7.39
C GLU A 463 -21.09 -16.04 5.87
N LYS A 464 -21.25 -17.24 5.28
CA LYS A 464 -21.56 -17.40 3.85
C LYS A 464 -22.96 -16.89 3.54
N GLU A 465 -23.94 -17.24 4.36
CA GLU A 465 -25.33 -16.78 4.21
C GLU A 465 -25.36 -15.23 4.26
N SER A 466 -24.65 -14.61 5.23
CA SER A 466 -24.50 -13.15 5.33
C SER A 466 -23.92 -12.52 4.07
N SER A 467 -22.95 -13.19 3.43
CA SER A 467 -22.32 -12.65 2.21
C SER A 467 -23.30 -12.61 1.03
N TYR A 468 -24.11 -13.66 0.84
CA TYR A 468 -25.14 -13.69 -0.21
C TYR A 468 -26.28 -12.72 0.10
N HIS A 469 -26.61 -12.59 1.38
CA HIS A 469 -27.58 -11.62 1.87
C HIS A 469 -27.17 -10.19 1.49
N ASN A 470 -25.94 -9.80 1.81
CA ASN A 470 -25.41 -8.47 1.49
C ASN A 470 -25.35 -8.23 -0.02
N LEU A 471 -25.04 -9.26 -0.81
CA LEU A 471 -25.06 -9.18 -2.27
C LEU A 471 -26.47 -8.84 -2.78
N LEU A 472 -27.47 -9.58 -2.31
CA LEU A 472 -28.84 -9.40 -2.78
C LEU A 472 -29.39 -8.04 -2.33
N ILE A 473 -29.12 -7.60 -1.09
CA ILE A 473 -29.48 -6.27 -0.62
C ILE A 473 -28.86 -5.20 -1.54
N GLY A 474 -27.57 -5.32 -1.87
CA GLY A 474 -26.89 -4.39 -2.75
C GLY A 474 -27.58 -4.28 -4.12
N ILE A 475 -27.95 -5.42 -4.70
CA ILE A 475 -28.64 -5.45 -6.01
C ILE A 475 -30.04 -4.79 -5.90
N LEU A 476 -30.80 -5.13 -4.86
CA LEU A 476 -32.17 -4.62 -4.67
C LEU A 476 -32.18 -3.12 -4.34
N SER A 477 -31.27 -2.67 -3.48
CA SER A 477 -31.15 -1.25 -3.07
C SER A 477 -30.69 -0.34 -4.21
N GLY A 478 -30.24 -0.90 -5.31
CA GLY A 478 -29.92 -0.12 -6.52
C GLY A 478 -31.17 0.40 -7.20
N ASN A 479 -32.35 -0.08 -6.87
CA ASN A 479 -33.62 0.45 -7.34
C ASN A 479 -34.06 1.57 -6.38
N GLU A 480 -33.98 2.80 -6.86
CA GLU A 480 -34.24 4.02 -6.05
C GLU A 480 -35.72 4.17 -5.64
N ASP A 481 -36.62 3.45 -6.30
CA ASP A 481 -38.06 3.52 -6.03
C ASP A 481 -38.48 2.53 -4.94
N TRP A 482 -37.57 1.67 -4.47
CA TRP A 482 -37.85 0.63 -3.48
C TRP A 482 -37.23 0.94 -2.12
N LEU A 483 -37.96 0.64 -1.04
CA LEU A 483 -37.39 0.69 0.31
C LEU A 483 -37.00 -0.74 0.71
N VAL A 484 -35.71 -1.02 0.68
CA VAL A 484 -35.13 -2.34 1.00
C VAL A 484 -34.65 -2.36 2.45
N LYS A 485 -35.14 -3.27 3.24
CA LYS A 485 -34.84 -3.41 4.66
C LYS A 485 -34.21 -4.79 4.93
N SER A 486 -33.24 -4.82 5.81
CA SER A 486 -32.42 -5.99 6.13
C SER A 486 -32.57 -6.37 7.60
N ASN A 487 -32.73 -7.66 7.88
CA ASN A 487 -32.81 -8.21 9.24
C ASN A 487 -33.88 -7.50 10.08
N VAL A 488 -35.08 -7.38 9.53
CA VAL A 488 -36.19 -6.64 10.13
C VAL A 488 -36.94 -7.53 11.12
N GLU A 489 -37.19 -7.03 12.33
CA GLU A 489 -38.06 -7.70 13.29
C GLU A 489 -39.47 -7.76 12.70
N ALA A 490 -39.97 -8.96 12.47
CA ALA A 490 -41.25 -9.19 11.79
C ALA A 490 -41.89 -10.48 12.35
N GLY A 491 -43.16 -10.38 12.72
CA GLY A 491 -43.88 -11.51 13.33
C GLY A 491 -43.13 -12.09 14.54
N GLU A 492 -42.78 -13.36 14.48
CA GLU A 492 -42.11 -14.09 15.57
C GLU A 492 -40.60 -14.28 15.30
N GLY A 493 -39.96 -13.34 14.61
CA GLY A 493 -38.53 -13.47 14.30
C GLY A 493 -37.98 -12.28 13.53
N PHE A 494 -36.92 -12.54 12.75
CA PHE A 494 -36.28 -11.54 11.90
C PHE A 494 -36.28 -12.03 10.47
N ALA A 495 -36.91 -11.26 9.57
CA ALA A 495 -36.91 -11.54 8.13
C ALA A 495 -35.59 -11.07 7.53
N ASP A 496 -34.97 -11.88 6.67
CA ASP A 496 -33.70 -11.53 6.03
C ASP A 496 -33.83 -10.24 5.22
N ILE A 497 -34.82 -10.19 4.30
CA ILE A 497 -35.04 -9.01 3.43
C ILE A 497 -36.54 -8.75 3.31
N ILE A 498 -36.92 -7.49 3.52
CA ILE A 498 -38.27 -6.97 3.23
C ILE A 498 -38.10 -5.84 2.22
N VAL A 499 -38.92 -5.85 1.16
CA VAL A 499 -38.94 -4.79 0.15
C VAL A 499 -40.34 -4.21 0.08
N GLU A 500 -40.42 -2.89 0.28
CA GLU A 500 -41.61 -2.10 0.02
C GLU A 500 -41.42 -1.48 -1.37
N THR A 501 -42.26 -1.90 -2.33
CA THR A 501 -42.12 -1.46 -3.73
C THR A 501 -42.72 -0.07 -3.95
N ASP A 502 -42.58 0.44 -5.16
CA ASP A 502 -43.21 1.68 -5.64
C ASP A 502 -44.73 1.62 -5.59
N ASP A 503 -45.33 0.45 -5.65
CA ASP A 503 -46.78 0.26 -5.47
C ASP A 503 -47.07 0.18 -3.96
N PRO A 504 -47.91 1.08 -3.43
CA PRO A 504 -48.18 1.10 -1.99
C PRO A 504 -48.91 -0.13 -1.46
N ASP A 505 -49.56 -0.93 -2.32
CA ASP A 505 -50.23 -2.17 -1.91
C ASP A 505 -49.31 -3.42 -1.99
N GLU A 506 -48.11 -3.28 -2.65
CA GLU A 506 -47.24 -4.42 -2.89
C GLU A 506 -46.06 -4.44 -1.92
N GLY A 507 -45.75 -5.64 -1.42
CA GLY A 507 -44.55 -5.88 -0.63
C GLY A 507 -43.92 -7.23 -0.93
N ILE A 508 -42.65 -7.38 -0.67
CA ILE A 508 -41.91 -8.62 -0.95
C ILE A 508 -41.11 -9.03 0.29
N ILE A 509 -41.14 -10.32 0.62
CA ILE A 509 -40.33 -10.89 1.69
C ILE A 509 -39.43 -11.98 1.06
N ALA A 510 -38.13 -11.87 1.27
CA ALA A 510 -37.19 -12.88 0.80
C ALA A 510 -36.38 -13.44 1.97
N GLU A 511 -36.35 -14.74 2.06
CA GLU A 511 -35.57 -15.49 3.05
C GLU A 511 -34.49 -16.30 2.32
N LEU A 512 -33.26 -16.25 2.82
CA LEU A 512 -32.09 -16.82 2.17
C LEU A 512 -31.60 -18.07 2.93
N LYS A 513 -31.07 -19.04 2.21
CA LYS A 513 -30.41 -20.21 2.80
C LYS A 513 -29.14 -20.54 2.02
N TYR A 514 -28.12 -20.97 2.74
CA TYR A 514 -26.89 -21.50 2.14
C TYR A 514 -26.89 -23.03 2.28
N THR A 515 -26.52 -23.72 1.20
CA THR A 515 -26.33 -25.18 1.21
C THR A 515 -25.01 -25.55 0.52
N LYS A 516 -24.38 -26.63 0.97
CA LYS A 516 -23.15 -27.17 0.35
C LYS A 516 -23.45 -28.11 -0.81
N ASP A 517 -24.72 -28.58 -0.94
CA ASP A 517 -25.13 -29.56 -1.94
C ASP A 517 -26.12 -28.95 -2.93
N PHE A 518 -25.75 -28.99 -4.20
CA PHE A 518 -26.61 -28.51 -5.29
C PHE A 518 -27.99 -29.21 -5.33
N LYS A 519 -28.04 -30.48 -4.96
CA LYS A 519 -29.28 -31.25 -4.94
C LYS A 519 -30.24 -30.82 -3.82
N ALA A 520 -29.70 -30.15 -2.80
CA ALA A 520 -30.49 -29.70 -1.65
C ALA A 520 -31.05 -28.28 -1.83
N MET A 521 -30.73 -27.59 -2.94
CA MET A 521 -31.09 -26.17 -3.11
C MET A 521 -32.61 -25.97 -3.11
N GLU A 522 -33.35 -26.76 -3.88
CA GLU A 522 -34.81 -26.65 -3.96
C GLU A 522 -35.45 -26.82 -2.57
N LYS A 523 -35.04 -27.87 -1.85
CA LYS A 523 -35.51 -28.12 -0.49
C LYS A 523 -35.15 -27.00 0.48
N SER A 524 -34.03 -26.32 0.24
CA SER A 524 -33.61 -25.14 1.04
C SER A 524 -34.50 -23.92 0.76
N CYS A 525 -34.92 -23.74 -0.50
CA CYS A 525 -35.90 -22.72 -0.86
C CYS A 525 -37.25 -22.97 -0.18
N GLU A 526 -37.70 -24.25 -0.19
CA GLU A 526 -38.94 -24.65 0.50
C GLU A 526 -38.86 -24.36 2.01
N LYS A 527 -37.72 -24.64 2.63
CA LYS A 527 -37.49 -24.33 4.05
C LYS A 527 -37.56 -22.82 4.33
N ALA A 528 -37.02 -22.03 3.42
CA ALA A 528 -37.05 -20.56 3.53
C ALA A 528 -38.50 -20.05 3.45
N LEU A 529 -39.28 -20.52 2.47
CA LEU A 529 -40.71 -20.17 2.32
C LEU A 529 -41.51 -20.59 3.56
N LYS A 530 -41.24 -21.79 4.05
CA LYS A 530 -41.90 -22.30 5.27
C LYS A 530 -41.55 -21.40 6.47
N GLN A 531 -40.31 -21.00 6.61
CA GLN A 531 -39.86 -20.10 7.71
C GLN A 531 -40.65 -18.79 7.71
N ILE A 532 -40.81 -18.16 6.52
CA ILE A 532 -41.56 -16.92 6.39
C ILE A 532 -42.97 -17.07 6.96
N LYS A 533 -43.66 -18.21 6.62
CA LYS A 533 -45.03 -18.50 7.06
C LYS A 533 -45.09 -18.84 8.55
N ASP A 534 -44.21 -19.76 9.00
CA ASP A 534 -44.19 -20.24 10.38
C ASP A 534 -43.91 -19.10 11.37
N ARG A 535 -43.07 -18.12 10.96
CA ARG A 535 -42.69 -16.96 11.76
C ARG A 535 -43.55 -15.73 11.52
N ARG A 536 -44.54 -15.83 10.61
CA ARG A 536 -45.53 -14.78 10.32
C ARG A 536 -44.87 -13.44 9.89
N TYR A 537 -43.81 -13.49 9.09
CA TYR A 537 -43.09 -12.30 8.67
C TYR A 537 -43.96 -11.30 7.90
N GLN A 538 -45.04 -11.80 7.25
CA GLN A 538 -45.97 -10.94 6.50
C GLN A 538 -46.70 -9.90 7.39
N GLU A 539 -46.75 -10.10 8.71
CA GLU A 539 -47.39 -9.14 9.61
C GLU A 539 -46.77 -7.75 9.53
N TYR A 540 -45.46 -7.68 9.28
CA TYR A 540 -44.76 -6.42 9.10
C TYR A 540 -45.36 -5.60 7.95
N LEU A 541 -45.55 -6.22 6.78
CA LEU A 541 -46.08 -5.54 5.59
C LEU A 541 -47.57 -5.26 5.74
N LEU A 542 -48.35 -6.21 6.31
CA LEU A 542 -49.76 -6.02 6.58
C LEU A 542 -50.01 -4.82 7.51
N ASN A 543 -49.17 -4.65 8.54
CA ASN A 543 -49.24 -3.52 9.47
C ASN A 543 -48.84 -2.19 8.81
N ASN A 544 -48.20 -2.25 7.64
CA ASN A 544 -47.87 -1.07 6.81
C ASN A 544 -48.79 -0.93 5.60
N ASP A 545 -50.04 -1.48 5.71
CA ASP A 545 -51.13 -1.41 4.74
C ASP A 545 -50.84 -2.06 3.38
N ARG A 546 -49.85 -2.98 3.31
CA ARG A 546 -49.51 -3.68 2.07
C ARG A 546 -50.16 -5.08 2.11
N GLN A 547 -51.11 -5.31 1.20
CA GLN A 547 -51.93 -6.53 1.17
C GLN A 547 -51.44 -7.54 0.11
N ASN A 548 -50.79 -7.08 -0.96
CA ASN A 548 -50.34 -7.91 -2.06
C ASN A 548 -48.86 -8.30 -1.80
N ILE A 549 -48.66 -9.41 -1.10
CA ILE A 549 -47.33 -9.81 -0.61
C ILE A 549 -46.79 -11.02 -1.39
N MET A 550 -45.56 -10.88 -1.87
CA MET A 550 -44.83 -11.95 -2.55
C MET A 550 -43.73 -12.50 -1.64
N TYR A 551 -43.59 -13.82 -1.62
CA TYR A 551 -42.66 -14.53 -0.75
C TYR A 551 -41.62 -15.26 -1.60
N TYR A 552 -40.35 -15.03 -1.32
CA TYR A 552 -39.23 -15.68 -1.98
C TYR A 552 -38.44 -16.55 -1.00
N GLY A 553 -38.22 -17.82 -1.38
CA GLY A 553 -37.21 -18.68 -0.78
C GLY A 553 -36.02 -18.75 -1.75
N ILE A 554 -34.86 -18.28 -1.34
CA ILE A 554 -33.67 -18.20 -2.20
C ILE A 554 -32.55 -19.03 -1.58
N ALA A 555 -32.04 -20.02 -2.32
CA ALA A 555 -30.96 -20.88 -1.87
C ALA A 555 -29.68 -20.62 -2.70
N PHE A 556 -28.57 -20.50 -2.01
CA PHE A 556 -27.26 -20.34 -2.62
C PHE A 556 -26.39 -21.57 -2.35
N CYS A 557 -25.62 -21.96 -3.38
CA CYS A 557 -24.64 -23.04 -3.28
C CYS A 557 -23.44 -22.66 -4.14
N ARG A 558 -22.35 -22.22 -3.52
CA ARG A 558 -21.16 -21.74 -4.26
C ARG A 558 -21.55 -20.65 -5.26
N LYS A 559 -21.30 -20.86 -6.55
CA LYS A 559 -21.58 -19.89 -7.62
C LYS A 559 -22.94 -20.14 -8.30
N ARG A 560 -23.90 -20.68 -7.57
CA ARG A 560 -25.26 -20.96 -8.08
C ARG A 560 -26.33 -20.53 -7.09
N CYS A 561 -27.46 -20.10 -7.61
CA CYS A 561 -28.67 -19.86 -6.84
C CYS A 561 -29.87 -20.61 -7.44
N LYS A 562 -30.87 -20.82 -6.59
CA LYS A 562 -32.18 -21.34 -6.93
C LYS A 562 -33.20 -20.45 -6.22
N VAL A 563 -34.31 -20.15 -6.90
CA VAL A 563 -35.37 -19.27 -6.38
C VAL A 563 -36.73 -19.96 -6.49
N LEU A 564 -37.47 -19.98 -5.41
CA LEU A 564 -38.88 -20.34 -5.42
C LEU A 564 -39.70 -19.14 -4.97
N VAL A 565 -40.93 -19.02 -5.50
CA VAL A 565 -41.82 -17.90 -5.21
C VAL A 565 -43.22 -18.45 -4.84
N GLU A 566 -43.87 -17.76 -3.90
CA GLU A 566 -45.28 -17.95 -3.54
C GLU A 566 -45.95 -16.58 -3.39
N ARG A 567 -47.27 -16.54 -3.56
CA ARG A 567 -48.10 -15.35 -3.35
C ARG A 567 -49.16 -15.61 -2.30
#